data_014113ca132c19c738b16fc78c3f45d4
#
_entry.id   014113ca132c19c738b16fc78c3f45d4
#
_cell.length_a   1.000
_cell.length_b   1.000
_cell.length_c   1.000
_cell.angle_alpha   90.00
_cell.angle_beta   90.00
_cell.angle_gamma   90.00
#
_symmetry.space_group_name_H-M   'P 1'
#
loop_
_entity.id
_entity.type
_entity.pdbx_description
1 polymer ?
#
loop_
_entity_poly.entity_id
_entity_poly.type
_entity_poly.pdbx_seq_one_letter_code
_entity_poly.pdbx_strand_id
1 'polypeptide(L)'
;MNHENRNIHINDVTYIIETKDLCKVYQNHSVVNNLNLHIPKGQIYALLGRNGAGKTTTMKMLLNLVQPSSGKIFLFGENSSDFNKKNYHRIGSMIEAPAFYENLTAKENLEILARLRGRHRKDTIEYALSIVNLEKEHKKLFREYSLGMKQRLGLAAAIMHEPELLILDEPMNGLDPIGIYETRNYLLQLCKEKGTTILISSHILNEIEQIADVIGVIEKGKLLEETNLQKLYQHRRRYAEFEVSDVKKAALILEHFFYISDYTIIGNSLLRLYEKIDSRADINRHFVKEGLAVANISVHTGKLEDYFTELVGGDEIG
;
A
#
# COMPACT_ATOMS: atom_id res chain seq x y z
N MET A 1 -2.32 27.26 45.27
CA MET A 1 -1.42 26.26 44.66
C MET A 1 -2.12 25.74 43.43
N ASN A 2 -1.69 26.21 42.29
CA ASN A 2 -2.33 26.00 41.00
C ASN A 2 -1.96 24.63 40.45
N HIS A 3 -2.97 23.79 40.24
CA HIS A 3 -2.81 22.61 39.36
C HIS A 3 -2.99 23.08 37.90
N GLU A 4 -1.87 23.26 37.21
CA GLU A 4 -1.84 23.47 35.78
C GLU A 4 -2.27 22.16 35.10
N ASN A 5 -3.44 22.18 34.48
CA ASN A 5 -3.91 21.20 33.50
C ASN A 5 -2.94 21.23 32.30
N ARG A 6 -2.03 20.28 32.23
CA ARG A 6 -1.29 19.98 30.99
C ARG A 6 -2.29 19.37 30.01
N ASN A 7 -2.85 20.20 29.17
CA ASN A 7 -3.49 19.75 27.93
C ASN A 7 -2.41 19.04 27.10
N ILE A 8 -2.53 17.72 27.02
CA ILE A 8 -1.78 16.92 26.05
C ILE A 8 -2.33 17.31 24.69
N HIS A 9 -1.59 18.16 23.98
CA HIS A 9 -1.84 18.40 22.55
C HIS A 9 -1.76 17.06 21.83
N ILE A 10 -2.89 16.64 21.27
CA ILE A 10 -2.99 15.58 20.28
C ILE A 10 -2.02 15.99 19.17
N ASN A 11 -1.01 15.16 18.90
CA ASN A 11 0.05 15.39 17.93
C ASN A 11 -0.52 15.97 16.63
N ASP A 12 -0.04 17.15 16.24
CA ASP A 12 -0.29 17.74 14.92
C ASP A 12 0.37 16.85 13.86
N VAL A 13 -0.39 15.90 13.33
CA VAL A 13 0.06 15.07 12.21
C VAL A 13 0.12 15.98 11.00
N THR A 14 1.33 16.31 10.56
CA THR A 14 1.53 17.10 9.33
C THR A 14 1.36 16.20 8.12
N TYR A 15 0.37 16.49 7.27
CA TYR A 15 0.17 15.79 6.00
C TYR A 15 1.00 16.44 4.90
N ILE A 16 1.70 15.63 4.10
CA ILE A 16 2.44 16.09 2.92
C ILE A 16 1.56 16.13 1.68
N ILE A 17 0.55 15.25 1.64
CA ILE A 17 -0.54 15.26 0.65
C ILE A 17 -1.85 15.24 1.41
N GLU A 18 -2.76 16.13 1.00
CA GLU A 18 -4.16 16.13 1.44
C GLU A 18 -5.04 16.36 0.22
N THR A 19 -6.14 15.61 0.09
CA THR A 19 -7.14 15.87 -0.94
C THR A 19 -8.49 16.14 -0.30
N LYS A 20 -9.28 17.05 -0.90
CA LYS A 20 -10.63 17.40 -0.44
C LYS A 20 -11.62 17.24 -1.57
N ASP A 21 -12.54 16.29 -1.42
CA ASP A 21 -13.62 15.97 -2.35
C ASP A 21 -13.13 15.82 -3.79
N LEU A 22 -11.95 15.17 -3.94
CA LEU A 22 -11.27 15.03 -5.22
C LEU A 22 -12.08 14.13 -6.16
N CYS A 23 -12.41 14.64 -7.35
CA CYS A 23 -13.18 13.93 -8.35
C CYS A 23 -12.51 13.95 -9.72
N LYS A 24 -12.69 12.85 -10.46
CA LYS A 24 -12.34 12.78 -11.89
C LYS A 24 -13.41 12.05 -12.67
N VAL A 25 -13.92 12.71 -13.68
CA VAL A 25 -14.92 12.17 -14.61
C VAL A 25 -14.35 12.21 -16.03
N TYR A 26 -14.46 11.09 -16.75
CA TYR A 26 -14.14 10.96 -18.18
C TYR A 26 -15.42 10.54 -18.92
N GLN A 27 -15.85 11.31 -19.89
CA GLN A 27 -17.00 10.95 -20.76
C GLN A 27 -18.20 10.37 -19.98
N ASN A 28 -18.63 11.04 -18.90
CA ASN A 28 -19.71 10.61 -18.00
C ASN A 28 -19.40 9.40 -17.09
N HIS A 29 -18.17 8.87 -17.12
CA HIS A 29 -17.74 7.83 -16.18
C HIS A 29 -16.90 8.43 -15.05
N SER A 30 -17.40 8.30 -13.81
CA SER A 30 -16.67 8.75 -12.62
C SER A 30 -15.60 7.73 -12.26
N VAL A 31 -14.31 8.10 -12.42
CA VAL A 31 -13.16 7.26 -12.11
C VAL A 31 -12.64 7.51 -10.69
N VAL A 32 -12.76 8.76 -10.21
CA VAL A 32 -12.45 9.15 -8.83
C VAL A 32 -13.63 9.98 -8.33
N ASN A 33 -14.12 9.68 -7.12
CA ASN A 33 -15.35 10.22 -6.59
C ASN A 33 -15.21 10.58 -5.10
N ASN A 34 -15.19 11.88 -4.80
CA ASN A 34 -15.08 12.45 -3.46
C ASN A 34 -13.94 11.83 -2.63
N LEU A 35 -12.75 11.71 -3.23
CA LEU A 35 -11.61 11.09 -2.59
C LEU A 35 -10.93 12.08 -1.63
N ASN A 36 -10.87 11.71 -0.35
CA ASN A 36 -10.24 12.46 0.72
C ASN A 36 -9.07 11.64 1.28
N LEU A 37 -7.83 11.97 0.87
CA LEU A 37 -6.61 11.31 1.29
C LEU A 37 -5.83 12.18 2.27
N HIS A 38 -5.18 11.56 3.26
CA HIS A 38 -4.37 12.22 4.27
C HIS A 38 -3.04 11.48 4.41
N ILE A 39 -2.02 11.87 3.63
CA ILE A 39 -0.73 11.18 3.61
C ILE A 39 0.23 11.84 4.60
N PRO A 40 0.57 11.16 5.72
CA PRO A 40 1.44 11.71 6.74
C PRO A 40 2.86 11.88 6.23
N LYS A 41 3.54 12.95 6.68
CA LYS A 41 4.95 13.20 6.36
C LYS A 41 5.85 12.13 6.98
N GLY A 42 6.86 11.67 6.23
CA GLY A 42 7.87 10.73 6.69
C GLY A 42 7.38 9.30 6.89
N GLN A 43 6.28 8.93 6.23
CA GLN A 43 5.71 7.58 6.29
C GLN A 43 5.53 6.99 4.89
N ILE A 44 5.41 5.67 4.83
CA ILE A 44 5.05 4.93 3.62
C ILE A 44 3.54 4.72 3.64
N TYR A 45 2.85 5.37 2.71
CA TYR A 45 1.42 5.24 2.50
C TYR A 45 1.15 4.35 1.29
N ALA A 46 0.40 3.28 1.48
CA ALA A 46 0.00 2.39 0.40
C ALA A 46 -1.45 2.63 -0.03
N LEU A 47 -1.66 2.98 -1.30
CA LEU A 47 -2.97 3.08 -1.92
C LEU A 47 -3.33 1.74 -2.57
N LEU A 48 -4.19 0.98 -1.90
CA LEU A 48 -4.63 -0.36 -2.28
C LEU A 48 -5.94 -0.32 -3.07
N GLY A 49 -6.10 -1.22 -4.03
CA GLY A 49 -7.34 -1.34 -4.80
C GLY A 49 -7.17 -2.24 -6.00
N ARG A 50 -8.28 -2.79 -6.51
CA ARG A 50 -8.30 -3.60 -7.73
C ARG A 50 -7.86 -2.77 -8.95
N ASN A 51 -7.56 -3.46 -10.05
CA ASN A 51 -7.31 -2.78 -11.32
C ASN A 51 -8.55 -1.98 -11.73
N GLY A 52 -8.34 -0.72 -12.15
CA GLY A 52 -9.45 0.19 -12.46
C GLY A 52 -10.09 0.90 -11.26
N ALA A 53 -9.64 0.67 -10.03
CA ALA A 53 -10.20 1.34 -8.84
C ALA A 53 -9.94 2.87 -8.78
N GLY A 54 -9.06 3.42 -9.63
CA GLY A 54 -8.75 4.84 -9.68
C GLY A 54 -7.37 5.24 -9.15
N LYS A 55 -6.53 4.28 -8.73
CA LYS A 55 -5.18 4.52 -8.14
C LYS A 55 -4.29 5.39 -9.04
N THR A 56 -4.01 4.92 -10.25
CA THR A 56 -3.16 5.63 -11.24
C THR A 56 -3.73 7.00 -11.59
N THR A 57 -5.05 7.12 -11.76
CA THR A 57 -5.70 8.40 -12.04
C THR A 57 -5.52 9.38 -10.88
N THR A 58 -5.66 8.91 -9.65
CA THR A 58 -5.40 9.71 -8.45
C THR A 58 -3.95 10.21 -8.43
N MET A 59 -2.98 9.32 -8.62
CA MET A 59 -1.56 9.71 -8.67
C MET A 59 -1.25 10.70 -9.81
N LYS A 60 -1.85 10.52 -10.99
CA LYS A 60 -1.73 11.48 -12.11
C LYS A 60 -2.28 12.87 -11.75
N MET A 61 -3.38 12.94 -10.99
CA MET A 61 -3.93 14.21 -10.51
C MET A 61 -3.00 14.87 -9.47
N LEU A 62 -2.43 14.11 -8.54
CA LEU A 62 -1.46 14.61 -7.55
C LEU A 62 -0.22 15.22 -8.23
N LEU A 63 0.21 14.66 -9.35
CA LEU A 63 1.34 15.14 -10.16
C LEU A 63 0.97 16.21 -11.19
N ASN A 64 -0.29 16.66 -11.20
CA ASN A 64 -0.81 17.61 -12.19
C ASN A 64 -0.65 17.16 -13.66
N LEU A 65 -0.54 15.85 -13.88
CA LEU A 65 -0.54 15.23 -15.21
C LEU A 65 -1.96 15.15 -15.79
N VAL A 66 -2.96 15.13 -14.91
CA VAL A 66 -4.39 15.15 -15.24
C VAL A 66 -5.08 16.15 -14.32
N GLN A 67 -5.89 17.04 -14.88
CA GLN A 67 -6.66 18.00 -14.10
C GLN A 67 -7.84 17.30 -13.41
N PRO A 68 -8.09 17.56 -12.12
CA PRO A 68 -9.33 17.15 -11.46
C PRO A 68 -10.56 17.71 -12.15
N SER A 69 -11.68 17.01 -12.09
CA SER A 69 -12.99 17.55 -12.50
C SER A 69 -13.57 18.47 -11.41
N SER A 70 -13.31 18.16 -10.14
CA SER A 70 -13.62 19.00 -8.97
C SER A 70 -12.78 18.57 -7.78
N GLY A 71 -12.89 19.31 -6.68
CA GLY A 71 -12.13 19.09 -5.46
C GLY A 71 -10.81 19.85 -5.43
N LYS A 72 -10.02 19.61 -4.38
CA LYS A 72 -8.73 20.29 -4.14
C LYS A 72 -7.64 19.31 -3.77
N ILE A 73 -6.42 19.63 -4.14
CA ILE A 73 -5.21 18.89 -3.78
C ILE A 73 -4.27 19.85 -3.07
N PHE A 74 -3.75 19.43 -1.94
CA PHE A 74 -2.71 20.15 -1.19
C PHE A 74 -1.45 19.31 -1.19
N LEU A 75 -0.32 19.92 -1.56
CA LEU A 75 1.01 19.32 -1.54
C LEU A 75 1.90 20.18 -0.64
N PHE A 76 2.57 19.58 0.33
CA PHE A 76 3.41 20.29 1.30
C PHE A 76 2.68 21.43 2.02
N GLY A 77 1.36 21.31 2.22
CA GLY A 77 0.51 22.34 2.82
C GLY A 77 0.02 23.44 1.88
N GLU A 78 0.48 23.45 0.62
CA GLU A 78 0.08 24.45 -0.39
C GLU A 78 -0.97 23.84 -1.36
N ASN A 79 -1.94 24.65 -1.80
CA ASN A 79 -2.88 24.19 -2.83
C ASN A 79 -2.12 23.91 -4.15
N SER A 80 -2.39 22.77 -4.78
CA SER A 80 -1.70 22.38 -6.02
C SER A 80 -1.94 23.33 -7.20
N SER A 81 -3.05 24.09 -7.20
CA SER A 81 -3.29 25.14 -8.18
C SER A 81 -2.28 26.30 -8.09
N ASP A 82 -1.78 26.55 -6.87
CA ASP A 82 -0.84 27.64 -6.57
C ASP A 82 0.60 27.11 -6.48
N PHE A 83 0.75 25.78 -6.57
CA PHE A 83 2.04 25.12 -6.44
C PHE A 83 2.99 25.49 -7.57
N ASN A 84 4.07 26.18 -7.24
CA ASN A 84 5.03 26.65 -8.23
C ASN A 84 5.70 25.46 -8.93
N LYS A 85 5.88 25.56 -10.26
CA LYS A 85 6.60 24.54 -11.05
C LYS A 85 7.98 24.23 -10.48
N LYS A 86 8.64 25.19 -9.83
CA LYS A 86 9.91 24.99 -9.15
C LYS A 86 9.85 24.01 -7.97
N ASN A 87 8.66 23.82 -7.37
CA ASN A 87 8.50 22.91 -6.23
C ASN A 87 8.41 21.44 -6.63
N TYR A 88 8.17 21.13 -7.91
CA TYR A 88 8.15 19.74 -8.40
C TYR A 88 9.50 19.04 -8.31
N HIS A 89 10.61 19.76 -8.09
CA HIS A 89 11.90 19.13 -7.79
C HIS A 89 11.93 18.40 -6.44
N ARG A 90 10.98 18.69 -5.55
CA ARG A 90 10.81 18.00 -4.26
C ARG A 90 10.08 16.65 -4.41
N ILE A 91 9.57 16.37 -5.63
CA ILE A 91 8.76 15.19 -5.92
C ILE A 91 9.50 14.30 -6.89
N GLY A 92 9.71 13.04 -6.49
CA GLY A 92 10.08 11.95 -7.38
C GLY A 92 8.84 11.17 -7.78
N SER A 93 8.78 10.70 -9.01
CA SER A 93 7.62 9.93 -9.46
C SER A 93 7.98 8.87 -10.48
N MET A 94 7.24 7.76 -10.41
CA MET A 94 7.23 6.71 -11.42
C MET A 94 5.78 6.30 -11.62
N ILE A 95 5.20 6.69 -12.76
CA ILE A 95 3.81 6.41 -13.12
C ILE A 95 3.79 5.64 -14.42
N GLU A 96 3.15 4.48 -14.41
CA GLU A 96 3.12 3.55 -15.55
C GLU A 96 4.52 3.05 -15.94
N ALA A 97 4.69 2.55 -17.19
CA ALA A 97 5.98 2.05 -17.66
C ALA A 97 6.97 3.22 -17.86
N PRO A 98 8.20 3.08 -17.33
CA PRO A 98 9.23 4.11 -17.55
C PRO A 98 9.57 4.25 -19.04
N ALA A 99 9.49 5.47 -19.57
CA ALA A 99 9.84 5.80 -20.93
C ALA A 99 11.24 6.45 -20.99
N PHE A 100 12.17 5.76 -21.62
CA PHE A 100 13.55 6.22 -21.82
C PHE A 100 13.93 6.10 -23.29
N TYR A 101 15.03 6.74 -23.68
CA TYR A 101 15.56 6.61 -25.02
C TYR A 101 16.17 5.20 -25.20
N GLU A 102 15.61 4.43 -26.13
CA GLU A 102 15.95 3.02 -26.35
C GLU A 102 17.38 2.77 -26.81
N ASN A 103 17.96 3.74 -27.51
CA ASN A 103 19.31 3.72 -28.07
C ASN A 103 20.38 4.32 -27.14
N LEU A 104 20.02 4.63 -25.90
CA LEU A 104 20.94 5.13 -24.88
C LEU A 104 21.07 4.14 -23.73
N THR A 105 22.22 4.22 -23.05
CA THR A 105 22.46 3.48 -21.80
C THR A 105 21.67 4.06 -20.63
N ALA A 106 21.60 3.35 -19.51
CA ALA A 106 20.97 3.85 -18.28
C ALA A 106 21.57 5.18 -17.83
N LYS A 107 22.91 5.27 -17.82
CA LYS A 107 23.63 6.47 -17.40
C LYS A 107 23.27 7.67 -18.27
N GLU A 108 23.33 7.52 -19.60
CA GLU A 108 22.99 8.59 -20.55
C GLU A 108 21.54 9.06 -20.40
N ASN A 109 20.60 8.12 -20.21
CA ASN A 109 19.21 8.46 -19.95
C ASN A 109 19.05 9.28 -18.66
N LEU A 110 19.70 8.87 -17.55
CA LEU A 110 19.66 9.60 -16.29
C LEU A 110 20.36 10.97 -16.40
N GLU A 111 21.46 11.08 -17.18
CA GLU A 111 22.13 12.37 -17.43
C GLU A 111 21.21 13.37 -18.13
N ILE A 112 20.43 12.94 -19.11
CA ILE A 112 19.43 13.79 -19.78
C ILE A 112 18.42 14.31 -18.77
N LEU A 113 17.86 13.43 -17.93
CA LEU A 113 16.87 13.82 -16.91
C LEU A 113 17.47 14.75 -15.86
N ALA A 114 18.71 14.51 -15.43
CA ALA A 114 19.42 15.36 -14.47
C ALA A 114 19.63 16.78 -15.03
N ARG A 115 19.98 16.90 -16.31
CA ARG A 115 20.12 18.20 -16.99
C ARG A 115 18.78 18.93 -17.13
N LEU A 116 17.72 18.22 -17.51
CA LEU A 116 16.37 18.81 -17.60
C LEU A 116 15.87 19.36 -16.25
N ARG A 117 16.26 18.71 -15.14
CA ARG A 117 15.95 19.16 -13.76
C ARG A 117 16.89 20.26 -13.25
N GLY A 118 17.90 20.66 -14.02
CA GLY A 118 18.88 21.66 -13.60
C GLY A 118 19.84 21.21 -12.47
N ARG A 119 19.95 19.89 -12.23
CA ARG A 119 20.75 19.29 -11.17
C ARG A 119 21.63 18.16 -11.72
N HIS A 120 22.64 18.54 -12.48
CA HIS A 120 23.60 17.56 -13.01
C HIS A 120 24.75 17.34 -12.03
N ARG A 121 24.72 16.20 -11.30
CA ARG A 121 25.82 15.72 -10.46
C ARG A 121 26.09 14.26 -10.81
N LYS A 122 27.33 13.93 -11.22
CA LYS A 122 27.70 12.57 -11.60
C LYS A 122 27.56 11.57 -10.46
N ASP A 123 27.95 11.99 -9.26
CA ASP A 123 27.87 11.21 -8.04
C ASP A 123 26.44 10.74 -7.72
N THR A 124 25.43 11.58 -7.97
CA THR A 124 24.03 11.20 -7.71
C THR A 124 23.47 10.18 -8.70
N ILE A 125 23.94 10.21 -9.97
CA ILE A 125 23.56 9.24 -10.98
C ILE A 125 24.17 7.87 -10.68
N GLU A 126 25.46 7.85 -10.35
CA GLU A 126 26.17 6.63 -9.99
C GLU A 126 25.59 6.00 -8.72
N TYR A 127 25.30 6.82 -7.72
CA TYR A 127 24.60 6.40 -6.52
C TYR A 127 23.21 5.82 -6.82
N ALA A 128 22.39 6.51 -7.63
CA ALA A 128 21.07 6.00 -7.99
C ALA A 128 21.12 4.66 -8.74
N LEU A 129 22.11 4.48 -9.64
CA LEU A 129 22.32 3.22 -10.35
C LEU A 129 22.79 2.10 -9.42
N SER A 130 23.64 2.40 -8.43
CA SER A 130 24.10 1.40 -7.47
C SER A 130 22.97 0.88 -6.59
N ILE A 131 22.08 1.78 -6.15
CA ILE A 131 20.92 1.42 -5.32
C ILE A 131 19.98 0.43 -6.01
N VAL A 132 19.81 0.59 -7.33
CA VAL A 132 18.91 -0.28 -8.10
C VAL A 132 19.66 -1.43 -8.77
N ASN A 133 20.94 -1.69 -8.39
CA ASN A 133 21.79 -2.76 -8.92
C ASN A 133 21.92 -2.72 -10.45
N LEU A 134 22.08 -1.52 -11.03
CA LEU A 134 22.29 -1.32 -12.47
C LEU A 134 23.68 -0.78 -12.83
N GLU A 135 24.58 -0.59 -11.85
CA GLU A 135 25.93 -0.04 -12.09
C GLU A 135 26.79 -0.93 -13.00
N LYS A 136 26.57 -2.24 -13.02
CA LYS A 136 27.31 -3.19 -13.86
C LYS A 136 26.79 -3.26 -15.29
N GLU A 137 25.60 -2.73 -15.54
CA GLU A 137 24.92 -2.79 -16.83
C GLU A 137 25.21 -1.56 -17.72
N HIS A 138 26.31 -0.86 -17.45
CA HIS A 138 26.65 0.45 -18.03
C HIS A 138 26.86 0.45 -19.55
N LYS A 139 27.07 -0.72 -20.17
CA LYS A 139 27.26 -0.87 -21.63
C LYS A 139 25.98 -1.23 -22.38
N LYS A 140 24.97 -1.76 -21.69
CA LYS A 140 23.71 -2.18 -22.31
C LYS A 140 22.85 -0.97 -22.64
N LEU A 141 22.25 -0.98 -23.83
CA LEU A 141 21.24 0.00 -24.22
C LEU A 141 19.90 -0.31 -23.55
N PHE A 142 19.08 0.71 -23.30
CA PHE A 142 17.78 0.55 -22.64
C PHE A 142 16.85 -0.45 -23.35
N ARG A 143 16.89 -0.53 -24.68
CA ARG A 143 16.12 -1.53 -25.46
C ARG A 143 16.47 -2.98 -25.10
N GLU A 144 17.67 -3.23 -24.58
CA GLU A 144 18.18 -4.56 -24.21
C GLU A 144 17.82 -4.93 -22.76
N TYR A 145 17.18 -4.02 -22.03
CA TYR A 145 16.80 -4.23 -20.65
C TYR A 145 15.57 -5.13 -20.54
N SER A 146 15.60 -6.06 -19.57
CA SER A 146 14.41 -6.80 -19.15
C SER A 146 13.39 -5.84 -18.54
N LEU A 147 12.13 -6.27 -18.40
CA LEU A 147 11.09 -5.47 -17.75
C LEU A 147 11.52 -5.03 -16.35
N GLY A 148 12.09 -5.93 -15.55
CA GLY A 148 12.57 -5.61 -14.20
C GLY A 148 13.73 -4.61 -14.21
N MET A 149 14.66 -4.67 -15.18
CA MET A 149 15.72 -3.66 -15.31
C MET A 149 15.15 -2.30 -15.71
N LYS A 150 14.15 -2.25 -16.58
CA LYS A 150 13.44 -1.01 -16.95
C LYS A 150 12.74 -0.39 -15.74
N GLN A 151 12.09 -1.19 -14.94
CA GLN A 151 11.43 -0.76 -13.71
C GLN A 151 12.43 -0.19 -12.70
N ARG A 152 13.54 -0.88 -12.49
CA ARG A 152 14.65 -0.41 -11.64
C ARG A 152 15.24 0.92 -12.14
N LEU A 153 15.42 1.10 -13.43
CA LEU A 153 15.87 2.39 -13.97
C LEU A 153 14.87 3.51 -13.75
N GLY A 154 13.55 3.22 -13.85
CA GLY A 154 12.49 4.16 -13.51
C GLY A 154 12.55 4.63 -12.07
N LEU A 155 12.79 3.70 -11.14
CA LEU A 155 13.01 4.01 -9.73
C LEU A 155 14.27 4.88 -9.54
N ALA A 156 15.41 4.54 -10.19
CA ALA A 156 16.62 5.35 -10.15
C ALA A 156 16.36 6.79 -10.59
N ALA A 157 15.61 6.99 -11.67
CA ALA A 157 15.23 8.32 -12.15
C ALA A 157 14.35 9.10 -11.16
N ALA A 158 13.47 8.40 -10.44
CA ALA A 158 12.60 9.00 -9.45
C ALA A 158 13.36 9.46 -8.18
N ILE A 159 14.45 8.78 -7.82
CA ILE A 159 15.18 9.02 -6.57
C ILE A 159 16.47 9.84 -6.72
N MET A 160 17.07 9.92 -7.91
CA MET A 160 18.40 10.49 -8.12
C MET A 160 18.56 11.95 -7.66
N HIS A 161 17.48 12.68 -7.49
CA HIS A 161 17.46 14.08 -7.06
C HIS A 161 17.07 14.26 -5.59
N GLU A 162 17.03 13.17 -4.81
CA GLU A 162 16.73 13.14 -3.38
C GLU A 162 15.42 13.85 -3.02
N PRO A 163 14.27 13.35 -3.52
CA PRO A 163 12.97 13.99 -3.28
C PRO A 163 12.51 13.85 -1.83
N GLU A 164 11.69 14.81 -1.36
CA GLU A 164 11.00 14.73 -0.07
C GLU A 164 9.74 13.87 -0.15
N LEU A 165 9.13 13.80 -1.34
CA LEU A 165 7.94 12.99 -1.65
C LEU A 165 8.22 12.10 -2.84
N LEU A 166 7.92 10.82 -2.72
CA LEU A 166 8.05 9.82 -3.79
C LEU A 166 6.66 9.24 -4.10
N ILE A 167 6.24 9.33 -5.35
CA ILE A 167 4.96 8.77 -5.82
C ILE A 167 5.24 7.66 -6.83
N LEU A 168 4.88 6.43 -6.47
CA LEU A 168 5.23 5.21 -7.22
C LEU A 168 3.98 4.41 -7.55
N ASP A 169 3.68 4.26 -8.84
CA ASP A 169 2.58 3.44 -9.32
C ASP A 169 3.08 2.05 -9.68
N GLU A 170 2.66 1.05 -8.88
CA GLU A 170 3.02 -0.37 -9.04
C GLU A 170 4.54 -0.63 -9.21
N PRO A 171 5.43 -0.08 -8.35
CA PRO A 171 6.89 -0.09 -8.60
C PRO A 171 7.51 -1.47 -8.52
N MET A 172 6.83 -2.45 -7.93
CA MET A 172 7.31 -3.83 -7.78
C MET A 172 6.80 -4.75 -8.90
N ASN A 173 5.92 -4.24 -9.76
CA ASN A 173 5.32 -5.03 -10.82
C ASN A 173 6.39 -5.45 -11.87
N GLY A 174 6.43 -6.76 -12.19
CA GLY A 174 7.37 -7.32 -13.15
C GLY A 174 8.81 -7.50 -12.64
N LEU A 175 9.04 -7.30 -11.34
CA LEU A 175 10.29 -7.69 -10.69
C LEU A 175 10.27 -9.17 -10.28
N ASP A 176 11.45 -9.80 -10.26
CA ASP A 176 11.64 -11.09 -9.63
C ASP A 176 11.62 -10.97 -8.09
N PRO A 177 11.49 -12.06 -7.32
CA PRO A 177 11.43 -12.01 -5.86
C PRO A 177 12.62 -11.29 -5.20
N ILE A 178 13.81 -11.39 -5.79
CA ILE A 178 15.01 -10.69 -5.30
C ILE A 178 14.88 -9.19 -5.54
N GLY A 179 14.47 -8.78 -6.74
CA GLY A 179 14.25 -7.38 -7.08
C GLY A 179 13.15 -6.71 -6.23
N ILE A 180 12.08 -7.45 -5.91
CA ILE A 180 11.03 -7.02 -4.98
C ILE A 180 11.63 -6.75 -3.60
N TYR A 181 12.38 -7.73 -3.05
CA TYR A 181 13.03 -7.62 -1.74
C TYR A 181 13.98 -6.41 -1.68
N GLU A 182 14.83 -6.23 -2.69
CA GLU A 182 15.78 -5.12 -2.78
C GLU A 182 15.06 -3.76 -2.85
N THR A 183 14.06 -3.64 -3.74
CA THR A 183 13.26 -2.41 -3.89
C THR A 183 12.58 -2.04 -2.57
N ARG A 184 11.97 -3.01 -1.92
CA ARG A 184 11.33 -2.84 -0.62
C ARG A 184 12.29 -2.29 0.45
N ASN A 185 13.43 -2.96 0.63
CA ASN A 185 14.41 -2.55 1.62
C ASN A 185 14.92 -1.13 1.36
N TYR A 186 15.12 -0.80 0.10
CA TYR A 186 15.53 0.54 -0.28
C TYR A 186 14.45 1.61 0.05
N LEU A 187 13.19 1.35 -0.27
CA LEU A 187 12.09 2.26 0.08
C LEU A 187 11.98 2.46 1.60
N LEU A 188 12.12 1.39 2.39
CA LEU A 188 12.18 1.45 3.84
C LEU A 188 13.36 2.31 4.34
N GLN A 189 14.54 2.14 3.74
CA GLN A 189 15.72 2.91 4.09
C GLN A 189 15.54 4.40 3.77
N LEU A 190 15.02 4.74 2.57
CA LEU A 190 14.71 6.13 2.20
C LEU A 190 13.76 6.80 3.20
N CYS A 191 12.70 6.09 3.58
CA CYS A 191 11.75 6.63 4.55
C CYS A 191 12.37 6.84 5.91
N LYS A 192 13.08 5.82 6.46
CA LYS A 192 13.63 5.84 7.81
C LYS A 192 14.83 6.78 7.97
N GLU A 193 15.77 6.79 7.00
CA GLU A 193 17.02 7.51 7.13
C GLU A 193 16.95 8.94 6.59
N LYS A 194 16.19 9.16 5.50
CA LYS A 194 16.06 10.48 4.86
C LYS A 194 14.75 11.19 5.16
N GLY A 195 13.81 10.53 5.84
CA GLY A 195 12.49 11.09 6.13
C GLY A 195 11.64 11.31 4.87
N THR A 196 11.97 10.63 3.76
CA THR A 196 11.21 10.71 2.51
C THR A 196 9.81 10.12 2.72
N THR A 197 8.78 10.87 2.37
CA THR A 197 7.41 10.33 2.34
C THR A 197 7.19 9.56 1.05
N ILE A 198 6.57 8.40 1.12
CA ILE A 198 6.35 7.54 -0.03
C ILE A 198 4.88 7.23 -0.17
N LEU A 199 4.29 7.58 -1.31
CA LEU A 199 2.99 7.10 -1.75
C LEU A 199 3.23 6.00 -2.79
N ILE A 200 2.77 4.79 -2.50
CA ILE A 200 2.90 3.62 -3.37
C ILE A 200 1.53 3.05 -3.69
N SER A 201 1.25 2.74 -4.96
CA SER A 201 0.12 1.89 -5.30
C SER A 201 0.56 0.43 -5.41
N SER A 202 -0.31 -0.48 -5.02
CA SER A 202 -0.13 -1.90 -5.29
C SER A 202 -1.47 -2.64 -5.28
N HIS A 203 -1.48 -3.77 -5.97
CA HIS A 203 -2.53 -4.78 -5.87
C HIS A 203 -2.02 -6.05 -5.15
N ILE A 204 -0.74 -6.10 -4.80
CA ILE A 204 -0.09 -7.23 -4.11
C ILE A 204 0.00 -6.92 -2.61
N LEU A 205 -0.99 -7.40 -1.86
CA LEU A 205 -1.17 -7.06 -0.45
C LEU A 205 -0.01 -7.52 0.44
N ASN A 206 0.52 -8.72 0.21
CA ASN A 206 1.65 -9.29 0.98
C ASN A 206 2.92 -8.42 0.92
N GLU A 207 3.13 -7.71 -0.18
CA GLU A 207 4.27 -6.81 -0.36
C GLU A 207 4.10 -5.55 0.47
N ILE A 208 2.88 -5.02 0.47
CA ILE A 208 2.52 -3.81 1.18
C ILE A 208 2.55 -4.01 2.70
N GLU A 209 2.11 -5.16 3.18
CA GLU A 209 2.19 -5.52 4.61
C GLU A 209 3.59 -5.36 5.20
N GLN A 210 4.62 -5.50 4.38
CA GLN A 210 6.00 -5.48 4.83
C GLN A 210 6.64 -4.09 4.82
N ILE A 211 5.98 -3.08 4.23
CA ILE A 211 6.58 -1.74 4.11
C ILE A 211 5.67 -0.59 4.55
N ALA A 212 4.35 -0.74 4.46
CA ALA A 212 3.43 0.37 4.70
C ALA A 212 3.27 0.69 6.19
N ASP A 213 3.22 1.97 6.51
CA ASP A 213 2.82 2.49 7.82
C ASP A 213 1.31 2.76 7.82
N VAL A 214 0.80 3.30 6.72
CA VAL A 214 -0.61 3.65 6.52
C VAL A 214 -1.10 3.03 5.21
N ILE A 215 -2.34 2.55 5.22
CA ILE A 215 -3.03 2.04 4.05
C ILE A 215 -4.29 2.86 3.78
N GLY A 216 -4.54 3.14 2.50
CA GLY A 216 -5.80 3.63 1.98
C GLY A 216 -6.38 2.61 1.01
N VAL A 217 -7.60 2.15 1.23
CA VAL A 217 -8.28 1.19 0.34
C VAL A 217 -9.24 1.95 -0.56
N ILE A 218 -9.01 1.87 -1.88
CA ILE A 218 -9.85 2.52 -2.88
C ILE A 218 -10.59 1.46 -3.72
N GLU A 219 -11.89 1.67 -3.91
CA GLU A 219 -12.72 0.84 -4.77
C GLU A 219 -13.71 1.72 -5.54
N LYS A 220 -13.80 1.51 -6.86
CA LYS A 220 -14.69 2.28 -7.76
C LYS A 220 -14.56 3.81 -7.56
N GLY A 221 -13.32 4.27 -7.39
CA GLY A 221 -12.98 5.68 -7.22
C GLY A 221 -13.24 6.28 -5.85
N LYS A 222 -13.69 5.51 -4.86
CA LYS A 222 -13.97 5.98 -3.49
C LYS A 222 -12.97 5.39 -2.51
N LEU A 223 -12.54 6.19 -1.54
CA LEU A 223 -11.80 5.70 -0.39
C LEU A 223 -12.78 4.97 0.53
N LEU A 224 -12.59 3.68 0.71
CA LEU A 224 -13.38 2.87 1.64
C LEU A 224 -12.86 3.01 3.06
N GLU A 225 -11.53 3.03 3.22
CA GLU A 225 -10.89 3.16 4.52
C GLU A 225 -9.48 3.74 4.38
N GLU A 226 -9.06 4.44 5.42
CA GLU A 226 -7.70 4.96 5.61
C GLU A 226 -7.29 4.66 7.06
N THR A 227 -6.26 3.82 7.25
CA THR A 227 -5.89 3.37 8.59
C THR A 227 -4.39 3.08 8.71
N ASN A 228 -3.88 3.16 9.94
CA ASN A 228 -2.52 2.74 10.24
C ASN A 228 -2.45 1.21 10.28
N LEU A 229 -1.47 0.62 9.60
CA LEU A 229 -1.34 -0.83 9.47
C LEU A 229 -1.13 -1.53 10.82
N GLN A 230 -0.37 -0.93 11.74
CA GLN A 230 -0.16 -1.50 13.09
C GLN A 230 -1.46 -1.52 13.90
N LYS A 231 -2.27 -0.45 13.82
CA LYS A 231 -3.58 -0.41 14.47
C LYS A 231 -4.51 -1.48 13.90
N LEU A 232 -4.47 -1.69 12.59
CA LEU A 232 -5.24 -2.73 11.93
C LEU A 232 -4.91 -4.11 12.51
N TYR A 233 -3.63 -4.45 12.67
CA TYR A 233 -3.22 -5.73 13.26
C TYR A 233 -3.57 -5.89 14.74
N GLN A 234 -3.55 -4.81 15.52
CA GLN A 234 -3.94 -4.86 16.93
C GLN A 234 -5.42 -5.22 17.11
N HIS A 235 -6.28 -4.83 16.17
CA HIS A 235 -7.72 -5.13 16.20
C HIS A 235 -8.08 -6.46 15.51
N ARG A 236 -7.13 -7.09 14.81
CA ARG A 236 -7.35 -8.33 14.07
C ARG A 236 -6.84 -9.50 14.86
N ARG A 237 -7.77 -10.17 15.50
CA ARG A 237 -7.49 -11.39 16.22
C ARG A 237 -7.27 -12.54 15.23
N ARG A 238 -6.20 -13.31 15.48
CA ARG A 238 -6.08 -14.65 14.88
C ARG A 238 -7.31 -15.47 15.26
N TYR A 239 -7.87 -16.22 14.31
CA TYR A 239 -8.97 -17.13 14.60
C TYR A 239 -8.84 -18.46 13.86
N ALA A 240 -9.46 -19.50 14.44
CA ALA A 240 -9.69 -20.75 13.75
C ALA A 240 -11.14 -20.79 13.28
N GLU A 241 -11.35 -21.09 12.00
CA GLU A 241 -12.67 -21.25 11.41
C GLU A 241 -12.98 -22.72 11.24
N PHE A 242 -14.14 -23.14 11.73
CA PHE A 242 -14.67 -24.49 11.63
C PHE A 242 -15.94 -24.45 10.78
N GLU A 243 -15.99 -25.27 9.74
CA GLU A 243 -17.21 -25.55 9.00
C GLU A 243 -17.85 -26.82 9.55
N VAL A 244 -19.00 -26.67 10.20
CA VAL A 244 -19.64 -27.74 10.97
C VAL A 244 -21.10 -27.96 10.56
N SER A 245 -21.60 -29.17 10.73
CA SER A 245 -22.98 -29.52 10.39
C SER A 245 -24.02 -28.84 11.28
N ASP A 246 -23.66 -28.47 12.53
CA ASP A 246 -24.55 -27.81 13.49
C ASP A 246 -23.72 -26.84 14.36
N VAL A 247 -23.78 -25.56 14.03
CA VAL A 247 -23.03 -24.50 14.74
C VAL A 247 -23.53 -24.28 16.16
N LYS A 248 -24.82 -24.52 16.43
CA LYS A 248 -25.38 -24.35 17.78
C LYS A 248 -24.87 -25.42 18.72
N LYS A 249 -24.84 -26.67 18.27
CA LYS A 249 -24.26 -27.78 19.01
C LYS A 249 -22.76 -27.59 19.21
N ALA A 250 -22.03 -27.12 18.19
CA ALA A 250 -20.61 -26.80 18.28
C ALA A 250 -20.34 -25.72 19.33
N ALA A 251 -21.11 -24.63 19.35
CA ALA A 251 -21.01 -23.57 20.33
C ALA A 251 -21.21 -24.08 21.76
N LEU A 252 -22.22 -24.89 22.01
CA LEU A 252 -22.46 -25.52 23.33
C LEU A 252 -21.27 -26.38 23.79
N ILE A 253 -20.64 -27.11 22.87
CA ILE A 253 -19.45 -27.91 23.18
C ILE A 253 -18.28 -27.01 23.55
N LEU A 254 -18.08 -25.90 22.84
CA LEU A 254 -17.02 -24.93 23.17
C LEU A 254 -17.21 -24.36 24.57
N GLU A 255 -18.41 -23.94 24.91
CA GLU A 255 -18.71 -23.35 26.22
C GLU A 255 -18.58 -24.36 27.37
N HIS A 256 -19.16 -25.55 27.24
CA HIS A 256 -19.25 -26.51 28.33
C HIS A 256 -18.00 -27.35 28.53
N PHE A 257 -17.32 -27.77 27.45
CA PHE A 257 -16.15 -28.66 27.56
C PHE A 257 -14.82 -27.93 27.50
N PHE A 258 -14.76 -26.86 26.70
CA PHE A 258 -13.51 -26.13 26.51
C PHE A 258 -13.45 -24.81 27.27
N TYR A 259 -14.58 -24.38 27.87
CA TYR A 259 -14.71 -23.09 28.57
C TYR A 259 -14.26 -21.94 27.68
N ILE A 260 -14.73 -21.94 26.42
CA ILE A 260 -14.46 -20.97 25.40
C ILE A 260 -15.71 -20.12 25.21
N SER A 261 -15.55 -18.79 25.37
CA SER A 261 -16.63 -17.82 25.19
C SER A 261 -16.40 -16.84 24.04
N ASP A 262 -15.12 -16.75 23.57
CA ASP A 262 -14.71 -15.81 22.52
C ASP A 262 -14.77 -16.49 21.15
N TYR A 263 -15.99 -16.57 20.60
CA TYR A 263 -16.27 -17.11 19.27
C TYR A 263 -17.40 -16.35 18.57
N THR A 264 -17.49 -16.49 17.24
CA THR A 264 -18.59 -15.92 16.43
C THR A 264 -19.16 -16.98 15.51
N ILE A 265 -20.49 -17.02 15.42
CA ILE A 265 -21.21 -17.85 14.46
C ILE A 265 -21.51 -17.05 13.21
N ILE A 266 -21.19 -17.60 12.03
CA ILE A 266 -21.41 -16.96 10.73
C ILE A 266 -22.32 -17.87 9.90
N GLY A 267 -23.52 -17.39 9.61
CA GLY A 267 -24.52 -18.18 8.89
C GLY A 267 -24.92 -19.43 9.68
N ASN A 268 -25.10 -20.55 8.98
CA ASN A 268 -25.62 -21.79 9.55
C ASN A 268 -24.56 -22.90 9.73
N SER A 269 -23.35 -22.69 9.23
CA SER A 269 -22.30 -23.73 9.17
C SER A 269 -20.92 -23.31 9.64
N LEU A 270 -20.62 -21.99 9.74
CA LEU A 270 -19.30 -21.50 10.09
C LEU A 270 -19.26 -20.99 11.53
N LEU A 271 -18.18 -21.37 12.24
CA LEU A 271 -17.87 -20.94 13.60
C LEU A 271 -16.42 -20.46 13.66
N ARG A 272 -16.21 -19.19 14.04
CA ARG A 272 -14.89 -18.59 14.23
C ARG A 272 -14.53 -18.57 15.71
N LEU A 273 -13.38 -19.12 16.04
CA LEU A 273 -12.84 -19.25 17.38
C LEU A 273 -11.64 -18.31 17.53
N TYR A 274 -11.68 -17.38 18.50
CA TYR A 274 -10.64 -16.36 18.71
C TYR A 274 -9.70 -16.66 19.89
N GLU A 275 -10.03 -17.65 20.72
CA GLU A 275 -9.17 -18.11 21.82
C GLU A 275 -8.86 -19.60 21.70
N LYS A 276 -7.79 -20.07 22.38
CA LYS A 276 -7.35 -21.48 22.36
C LYS A 276 -7.21 -22.11 20.96
N ILE A 277 -6.82 -21.29 19.98
CA ILE A 277 -6.72 -21.68 18.56
C ILE A 277 -5.77 -22.86 18.36
N ASP A 278 -4.71 -22.95 19.19
CA ASP A 278 -3.73 -24.04 19.12
C ASP A 278 -4.31 -25.39 19.59
N SER A 279 -5.42 -25.37 20.34
CA SER A 279 -6.18 -26.56 20.75
C SER A 279 -7.19 -27.04 19.69
N ARG A 280 -7.20 -26.46 18.48
CA ARG A 280 -8.16 -26.78 17.43
C ARG A 280 -8.24 -28.28 17.06
N ALA A 281 -7.13 -29.00 17.17
CA ALA A 281 -7.11 -30.45 16.91
C ALA A 281 -7.90 -31.23 17.97
N ASP A 282 -7.83 -30.83 19.23
CA ASP A 282 -8.57 -31.46 20.32
C ASP A 282 -10.05 -31.08 20.26
N ILE A 283 -10.35 -29.84 19.91
CA ILE A 283 -11.71 -29.34 19.68
C ILE A 283 -12.36 -30.14 18.55
N ASN A 284 -11.66 -30.31 17.43
CA ASN A 284 -12.15 -31.10 16.30
C ASN A 284 -12.44 -32.54 16.69
N ARG A 285 -11.51 -33.17 17.40
CA ARG A 285 -11.68 -34.56 17.89
C ARG A 285 -12.95 -34.68 18.75
N HIS A 286 -13.20 -33.68 19.59
CA HIS A 286 -14.39 -33.67 20.44
C HIS A 286 -15.67 -33.43 19.64
N PHE A 287 -15.67 -32.52 18.66
CA PHE A 287 -16.79 -32.28 17.76
C PHE A 287 -17.21 -33.58 17.04
N VAL A 288 -16.23 -34.28 16.46
CA VAL A 288 -16.47 -35.55 15.77
C VAL A 288 -17.00 -36.62 16.73
N LYS A 289 -16.44 -36.72 17.95
CA LYS A 289 -16.90 -37.66 18.99
C LYS A 289 -18.33 -37.41 19.40
N GLU A 290 -18.77 -36.18 19.44
CA GLU A 290 -20.14 -35.75 19.73
C GLU A 290 -21.07 -35.83 18.51
N GLY A 291 -20.59 -36.38 17.39
CA GLY A 291 -21.38 -36.62 16.19
C GLY A 291 -21.58 -35.39 15.29
N LEU A 292 -20.74 -34.37 15.42
CA LEU A 292 -20.69 -33.28 14.46
C LEU A 292 -19.84 -33.67 13.26
N ALA A 293 -20.31 -33.43 12.05
CA ALA A 293 -19.49 -33.47 10.86
C ALA A 293 -18.72 -32.14 10.77
N VAL A 294 -17.40 -32.21 10.61
CA VAL A 294 -16.52 -31.07 10.39
C VAL A 294 -16.02 -31.14 8.96
N ALA A 295 -16.49 -30.23 8.10
CA ALA A 295 -16.16 -30.23 6.68
C ALA A 295 -14.80 -29.56 6.41
N ASN A 296 -14.48 -28.51 7.18
CA ASN A 296 -13.22 -27.79 7.03
C ASN A 296 -12.75 -27.19 8.36
N ILE A 297 -11.43 -27.04 8.49
CA ILE A 297 -10.77 -26.27 9.58
C ILE A 297 -9.66 -25.45 8.97
N SER A 298 -9.74 -24.13 9.11
CA SER A 298 -8.72 -23.20 8.65
C SER A 298 -8.29 -22.28 9.78
N VAL A 299 -7.04 -21.83 9.75
CA VAL A 299 -6.53 -20.82 10.68
C VAL A 299 -6.19 -19.55 9.90
N HIS A 300 -6.85 -18.48 10.30
CA HIS A 300 -6.67 -17.17 9.73
C HIS A 300 -5.80 -16.32 10.66
N THR A 301 -4.77 -15.73 10.11
CA THR A 301 -3.78 -14.95 10.89
C THR A 301 -4.06 -13.45 10.88
N GLY A 302 -5.24 -13.04 10.40
CA GLY A 302 -5.60 -11.63 10.29
C GLY A 302 -4.80 -10.90 9.21
N LYS A 303 -4.46 -11.58 8.10
CA LYS A 303 -3.72 -10.99 6.97
C LYS A 303 -4.47 -9.82 6.35
N LEU A 304 -3.72 -8.90 5.75
CA LEU A 304 -4.29 -7.76 5.01
C LEU A 304 -5.23 -8.21 3.88
N GLU A 305 -4.97 -9.39 3.29
CA GLU A 305 -5.82 -10.00 2.27
C GLU A 305 -7.23 -10.31 2.76
N ASP A 306 -7.35 -10.88 3.99
CA ASP A 306 -8.65 -11.19 4.59
C ASP A 306 -9.47 -9.91 4.77
N TYR A 307 -8.81 -8.86 5.26
CA TYR A 307 -9.43 -7.55 5.44
C TYR A 307 -9.86 -6.90 4.14
N PHE A 308 -8.98 -6.89 3.18
CA PHE A 308 -9.29 -6.32 1.87
C PHE A 308 -10.50 -7.02 1.25
N THR A 309 -10.58 -8.35 1.37
CA THR A 309 -11.70 -9.14 0.87
C THR A 309 -13.01 -8.81 1.60
N GLU A 310 -12.98 -8.68 2.92
CA GLU A 310 -14.14 -8.26 3.70
C GLU A 310 -14.61 -6.84 3.34
N LEU A 311 -13.66 -5.90 3.16
CA LEU A 311 -13.96 -4.49 2.92
C LEU A 311 -14.51 -4.24 1.50
N VAL A 312 -13.96 -4.93 0.50
CA VAL A 312 -14.36 -4.76 -0.91
C VAL A 312 -15.65 -5.51 -1.24
N GLY A 313 -16.21 -6.23 -0.25
CA GLY A 313 -17.43 -7.01 -0.39
C GLY A 313 -17.14 -8.36 -1.03
N GLY A 314 -17.56 -9.45 -0.39
CA GLY A 314 -17.38 -10.82 -0.86
C GLY A 314 -18.24 -11.19 -2.07
N ASP A 315 -18.31 -10.34 -3.09
CA ASP A 315 -18.88 -10.67 -4.38
C ASP A 315 -17.82 -11.37 -5.22
N GLU A 316 -17.96 -12.70 -5.25
CA GLU A 316 -17.46 -13.67 -6.22
C GLU A 316 -16.14 -13.32 -6.94
N ILE A 317 -15.09 -13.99 -6.45
CA ILE A 317 -13.91 -14.27 -7.27
C ILE A 317 -14.39 -15.28 -8.33
N GLY A 318 -14.77 -14.73 -9.50
CA GLY A 318 -15.00 -15.50 -10.70
C GLY A 318 -13.72 -15.64 -11.51
#